data_063b1989f14a9535460aa4ba37f5db62
#
_entry.id   063b1989f14a9535460aa4ba37f5db62
#
_cell.length_a   1.000
_cell.length_b   1.000
_cell.length_c   1.000
_cell.angle_alpha   90.00
_cell.angle_beta   90.00
_cell.angle_gamma   90.00
#
_symmetry.space_group_name_H-M   'P 1'
#
loop_
_entity.id
_entity.type
_entity.pdbx_description
1 polymer ?
#
loop_
_entity_poly.entity_id
_entity_poly.type
_entity_poly.pdbx_seq_one_letter_code
_entity_poly.pdbx_strand_id
1 'polypeptide(L)'
;MIDINKIKEVDYFKNLDLDNAIDNLTKLLNKEAILDYVKYLIENNKRFTMAIIDLDNFKHINDVFGHMAGDKALEAFSECLFNKIGSSGICARYGGDEFIVILEYVYDYNDIWKLFHELNSEVQLIKLPDLDKLFITMTTGISRFPIDGSDSESIIETAEKALYRGKMKGRNCFIIYLKEKHEDIKIEKTGDSTLSTMTMLAQVFDYLNQDNTLDKNVYNLFKRLSSYFMFDHISIQSDTNLVLSIVHSLSIQKEYKYIDTKEYRKNMNDYGILFINNIRTLLQTSNVLLHKRMYDQKILSSLVVDIKYNDKSYGIVRVDMCNPRTWSSQEVDTLTTTARLLGVLLNKLSTNLDDLFTNKEE
;
A
#
# COMPACT_ATOMS: atom_id res chain seq x y z
N MET A 1 -27.01 3.48 2.38
CA MET A 1 -27.35 4.68 1.58
C MET A 1 -27.01 5.90 2.41
N ILE A 2 -26.16 6.78 1.88
CA ILE A 2 -25.66 7.97 2.56
C ILE A 2 -26.82 8.93 2.82
N ASP A 3 -27.05 9.31 4.08
CA ASP A 3 -28.11 10.27 4.45
C ASP A 3 -27.57 11.70 4.34
N ILE A 4 -27.90 12.35 3.22
CA ILE A 4 -27.52 13.74 2.91
C ILE A 4 -28.04 14.73 3.98
N ASN A 5 -29.11 14.40 4.72
CA ASN A 5 -29.64 15.29 5.75
C ASN A 5 -28.65 15.50 6.90
N LYS A 6 -27.79 14.55 7.17
CA LYS A 6 -26.72 14.72 8.17
C LYS A 6 -25.72 15.82 7.82
N ILE A 7 -25.47 16.05 6.53
CA ILE A 7 -24.62 17.16 6.07
C ILE A 7 -25.27 18.50 6.43
N LYS A 8 -26.60 18.59 6.33
CA LYS A 8 -27.36 19.80 6.70
C LYS A 8 -27.42 20.07 8.21
N GLU A 9 -26.99 19.15 9.06
CA GLU A 9 -26.86 19.41 10.50
C GLU A 9 -25.72 20.39 10.79
N VAL A 10 -24.72 20.49 9.90
CA VAL A 10 -23.63 21.46 10.01
C VAL A 10 -24.13 22.83 9.52
N ASP A 11 -24.02 23.86 10.35
CA ASP A 11 -24.56 25.20 10.11
C ASP A 11 -24.15 25.79 8.75
N TYR A 12 -22.94 25.54 8.32
CA TYR A 12 -22.40 25.98 7.03
C TYR A 12 -23.23 25.46 5.83
N PHE A 13 -23.65 24.20 5.90
CA PHE A 13 -24.34 23.52 4.79
C PHE A 13 -25.86 23.65 4.82
N LYS A 14 -26.44 24.28 5.86
CA LYS A 14 -27.89 24.42 5.98
C LYS A 14 -28.56 25.13 4.79
N ASN A 15 -27.84 26.12 4.25
CA ASN A 15 -28.36 26.97 3.17
C ASN A 15 -27.68 26.72 1.81
N LEU A 16 -26.81 25.69 1.74
CA LEU A 16 -26.12 25.35 0.50
C LEU A 16 -27.03 24.55 -0.43
N ASP A 17 -26.97 24.86 -1.72
CA ASP A 17 -27.59 24.03 -2.76
C ASP A 17 -26.77 22.73 -2.88
N LEU A 18 -27.24 21.69 -2.21
CA LEU A 18 -26.53 20.41 -2.15
C LEU A 18 -26.56 19.67 -3.51
N ASP A 19 -27.45 20.00 -4.42
CA ASP A 19 -27.53 19.30 -5.71
C ASP A 19 -26.25 19.51 -6.54
N ASN A 20 -25.62 20.68 -6.40
CA ASN A 20 -24.32 20.99 -7.03
C ASN A 20 -23.11 20.70 -6.17
N ALA A 21 -23.31 20.35 -4.89
CA ALA A 21 -22.22 20.11 -3.93
C ALA A 21 -21.91 18.62 -3.70
N ILE A 22 -22.69 17.72 -4.30
CA ILE A 22 -22.61 16.26 -4.10
C ILE A 22 -21.96 15.58 -5.32
N ASP A 23 -21.05 14.64 -5.06
CA ASP A 23 -20.52 13.74 -6.08
C ASP A 23 -21.57 12.70 -6.50
N ASN A 24 -21.79 12.57 -7.80
CA ASN A 24 -22.88 11.76 -8.34
C ASN A 24 -22.74 10.26 -8.08
N LEU A 25 -21.51 9.75 -7.99
CA LEU A 25 -21.25 8.32 -7.75
C LEU A 25 -21.33 8.01 -6.25
N THR A 26 -20.54 8.71 -5.46
CA THR A 26 -20.32 8.37 -4.05
C THR A 26 -21.35 8.98 -3.11
N LYS A 27 -22.12 9.98 -3.57
CA LYS A 27 -23.10 10.74 -2.75
C LYS A 27 -22.48 11.48 -1.56
N LEU A 28 -21.15 11.59 -1.48
CA LEU A 28 -20.44 12.48 -0.57
C LEU A 28 -20.36 13.89 -1.14
N LEU A 29 -19.87 14.86 -0.36
CA LEU A 29 -19.54 16.17 -0.91
C LEU A 29 -18.51 16.04 -2.05
N ASN A 30 -18.56 16.96 -3.01
CA ASN A 30 -17.54 17.06 -4.04
C ASN A 30 -16.35 17.91 -3.57
N LYS A 31 -15.30 17.96 -4.40
CA LYS A 31 -14.06 18.69 -4.15
C LYS A 31 -14.28 20.17 -3.84
N GLU A 32 -15.14 20.81 -4.60
CA GLU A 32 -15.37 22.25 -4.51
C GLU A 32 -16.01 22.61 -3.17
N ALA A 33 -17.06 21.89 -2.79
CA ALA A 33 -17.77 22.09 -1.54
C ALA A 33 -16.89 21.88 -0.29
N ILE A 34 -16.04 20.87 -0.29
CA ILE A 34 -15.18 20.60 0.87
C ILE A 34 -14.05 21.63 0.99
N LEU A 35 -13.46 22.08 -0.11
CA LEU A 35 -12.43 23.10 -0.09
C LEU A 35 -12.97 24.46 0.37
N ASP A 36 -14.18 24.82 -0.01
CA ASP A 36 -14.85 26.04 0.46
C ASP A 36 -15.18 25.94 1.95
N TYR A 37 -15.55 24.75 2.42
CA TYR A 37 -15.74 24.52 3.85
C TYR A 37 -14.45 24.67 4.65
N VAL A 38 -13.35 24.14 4.15
CA VAL A 38 -12.02 24.31 4.78
C VAL A 38 -11.65 25.79 4.89
N LYS A 39 -11.85 26.59 3.83
CA LYS A 39 -11.63 28.04 3.86
C LYS A 39 -12.47 28.71 4.92
N TYR A 40 -13.79 28.40 4.96
CA TYR A 40 -14.69 28.92 5.98
C TYR A 40 -14.22 28.61 7.40
N LEU A 41 -13.76 27.39 7.68
CA LEU A 41 -13.25 27.01 9.00
C LEU A 41 -12.00 27.82 9.39
N ILE A 42 -11.09 28.02 8.44
CA ILE A 42 -9.87 28.80 8.65
C ILE A 42 -10.18 30.27 8.90
N GLU A 43 -11.01 30.89 8.08
CA GLU A 43 -11.43 32.28 8.21
C GLU A 43 -12.12 32.57 9.55
N ASN A 44 -12.82 31.57 10.09
CA ASN A 44 -13.48 31.66 11.41
C ASN A 44 -12.59 31.14 12.55
N ASN A 45 -11.30 30.89 12.33
CA ASN A 45 -10.34 30.35 13.32
C ASN A 45 -10.85 29.09 14.03
N LYS A 46 -11.62 28.27 13.34
CA LYS A 46 -12.10 26.98 13.91
C LYS A 46 -11.03 25.92 13.77
N ARG A 47 -10.77 25.20 14.86
CA ARG A 47 -9.85 24.04 14.85
C ARG A 47 -10.51 22.87 14.12
N PHE A 48 -9.72 22.16 13.34
CA PHE A 48 -10.15 20.93 12.69
C PHE A 48 -8.97 20.01 12.38
N THR A 49 -9.27 18.74 12.18
CA THR A 49 -8.36 17.75 11.61
C THR A 49 -8.78 17.50 10.17
N MET A 50 -7.84 17.56 9.24
CA MET A 50 -8.01 17.19 7.84
C MET A 50 -7.31 15.86 7.58
N ALA A 51 -7.99 14.95 6.91
CA ALA A 51 -7.40 13.73 6.39
C ALA A 51 -7.60 13.65 4.88
N ILE A 52 -6.52 13.41 4.15
CA ILE A 52 -6.55 13.06 2.72
C ILE A 52 -6.36 11.55 2.64
N ILE A 53 -7.31 10.87 2.02
CA ILE A 53 -7.36 9.41 1.88
C ILE A 53 -7.24 9.06 0.40
N ASP A 54 -6.44 8.05 0.09
CA ASP A 54 -6.25 7.51 -1.25
C ASP A 54 -6.48 6.00 -1.22
N LEU A 55 -7.31 5.49 -2.12
CA LEU A 55 -7.54 4.05 -2.24
C LEU A 55 -6.34 3.38 -2.91
N ASP A 56 -5.72 2.47 -2.20
CA ASP A 56 -4.50 1.83 -2.65
C ASP A 56 -4.70 1.01 -3.93
N ASN A 57 -3.88 1.32 -4.94
CA ASN A 57 -3.86 0.59 -6.21
C ASN A 57 -5.23 0.56 -6.94
N PHE A 58 -6.04 1.60 -6.81
CA PHE A 58 -7.37 1.68 -7.42
C PHE A 58 -7.34 1.51 -8.94
N LYS A 59 -6.31 2.03 -9.62
CA LYS A 59 -6.11 1.80 -11.04
C LYS A 59 -6.03 0.30 -11.38
N HIS A 60 -5.36 -0.50 -10.56
CA HIS A 60 -5.28 -1.96 -10.75
C HIS A 60 -6.66 -2.64 -10.63
N ILE A 61 -7.52 -2.12 -9.74
CA ILE A 61 -8.91 -2.61 -9.64
C ILE A 61 -9.63 -2.39 -10.97
N ASN A 62 -9.53 -1.20 -11.55
CA ASN A 62 -10.12 -0.87 -12.85
C ASN A 62 -9.53 -1.73 -13.99
N ASP A 63 -8.22 -1.90 -14.01
CA ASP A 63 -7.51 -2.60 -15.10
C ASP A 63 -7.83 -4.11 -15.10
N VAL A 64 -8.00 -4.72 -13.92
CA VAL A 64 -8.23 -6.18 -13.78
C VAL A 64 -9.71 -6.54 -13.77
N PHE A 65 -10.54 -5.77 -13.07
CA PHE A 65 -11.96 -6.09 -12.83
C PHE A 65 -12.92 -5.19 -13.61
N GLY A 66 -12.39 -4.18 -14.31
CA GLY A 66 -13.17 -3.22 -15.09
C GLY A 66 -13.70 -2.04 -14.27
N HIS A 67 -14.05 -0.95 -14.97
CA HIS A 67 -14.50 0.31 -14.34
C HIS A 67 -15.75 0.14 -13.47
N MET A 68 -16.67 -0.75 -13.83
CA MET A 68 -17.85 -1.03 -12.99
C MET A 68 -17.48 -1.61 -11.62
N ALA A 69 -16.41 -2.39 -11.55
CA ALA A 69 -15.90 -2.91 -10.27
C ALA A 69 -15.26 -1.80 -9.45
N GLY A 70 -14.53 -0.89 -10.11
CA GLY A 70 -13.99 0.31 -9.47
C GLY A 70 -15.09 1.23 -8.92
N ASP A 71 -16.15 1.46 -9.68
CA ASP A 71 -17.30 2.27 -9.21
C ASP A 71 -17.95 1.63 -7.97
N LYS A 72 -18.19 0.32 -7.97
CA LYS A 72 -18.70 -0.41 -6.79
C LYS A 72 -17.74 -0.33 -5.59
N ALA A 73 -16.43 -0.33 -5.83
CA ALA A 73 -15.43 -0.17 -4.78
C ALA A 73 -15.48 1.23 -4.17
N LEU A 74 -15.63 2.27 -5.00
CA LEU A 74 -15.80 3.66 -4.54
C LEU A 74 -17.09 3.86 -3.75
N GLU A 75 -18.21 3.30 -4.22
CA GLU A 75 -19.51 3.35 -3.51
C GLU A 75 -19.41 2.67 -2.14
N ALA A 76 -18.89 1.43 -2.08
CA ALA A 76 -18.75 0.66 -0.85
C ALA A 76 -17.80 1.32 0.15
N PHE A 77 -16.68 1.88 -0.34
CA PHE A 77 -15.76 2.65 0.49
C PHE A 77 -16.43 3.90 1.05
N SER A 78 -17.15 4.64 0.21
CA SER A 78 -17.83 5.88 0.61
C SER A 78 -18.90 5.62 1.67
N GLU A 79 -19.63 4.52 1.56
CA GLU A 79 -20.61 4.12 2.58
C GLU A 79 -19.93 3.75 3.90
N CYS A 80 -18.82 3.00 3.87
CA CYS A 80 -18.00 2.68 5.03
C CYS A 80 -17.46 3.95 5.70
N LEU A 81 -16.86 4.85 4.92
CA LEU A 81 -16.30 6.11 5.37
C LEU A 81 -17.38 6.99 6.04
N PHE A 82 -18.50 7.18 5.36
CA PHE A 82 -19.61 7.98 5.88
C PHE A 82 -20.19 7.42 7.17
N ASN A 83 -20.38 6.11 7.26
CA ASN A 83 -20.91 5.46 8.45
C ASN A 83 -19.96 5.61 9.63
N LYS A 84 -18.64 5.54 9.40
CA LYS A 84 -17.64 5.69 10.45
C LYS A 84 -17.46 7.13 10.92
N ILE A 85 -17.41 8.07 9.99
CA ILE A 85 -17.11 9.49 10.25
C ILE A 85 -18.37 10.29 10.56
N GLY A 86 -19.52 9.94 9.99
CA GLY A 86 -20.71 10.74 9.80
C GLY A 86 -21.23 11.55 10.99
N SER A 87 -20.95 11.17 12.25
CA SER A 87 -21.31 11.97 13.43
C SER A 87 -20.15 12.86 13.94
N SER A 88 -18.94 12.64 13.47
CA SER A 88 -17.71 13.30 13.94
C SER A 88 -17.14 14.29 12.92
N GLY A 89 -17.63 14.27 11.67
CA GLY A 89 -17.08 15.11 10.63
C GLY A 89 -17.79 15.03 9.29
N ILE A 90 -17.17 15.62 8.29
CA ILE A 90 -17.65 15.73 6.91
C ILE A 90 -16.71 14.96 5.98
N CYS A 91 -17.31 14.21 5.05
CA CYS A 91 -16.60 13.43 4.04
C CYS A 91 -16.87 13.98 2.65
N ALA A 92 -15.84 14.00 1.80
CA ALA A 92 -15.95 14.41 0.41
C ALA A 92 -15.12 13.50 -0.50
N ARG A 93 -15.53 13.38 -1.76
CA ARG A 93 -14.67 12.85 -2.81
C ARG A 93 -13.87 13.98 -3.43
N TYR A 94 -12.55 13.90 -3.31
CA TYR A 94 -11.64 14.95 -3.80
C TYR A 94 -11.33 14.80 -5.28
N GLY A 95 -11.27 13.56 -5.78
CA GLY A 95 -11.13 13.25 -7.20
C GLY A 95 -10.70 11.81 -7.41
N GLY A 96 -11.10 11.17 -8.49
CA GLY A 96 -10.69 9.79 -8.78
C GLY A 96 -10.95 8.84 -7.61
N ASP A 97 -9.87 8.40 -6.98
CA ASP A 97 -9.79 7.51 -5.81
C ASP A 97 -9.39 8.24 -4.51
N GLU A 98 -9.39 9.58 -4.53
CA GLU A 98 -9.02 10.42 -3.41
C GLU A 98 -10.24 10.98 -2.67
N PHE A 99 -10.17 10.98 -1.33
CA PHE A 99 -11.21 11.48 -0.44
C PHE A 99 -10.63 12.44 0.59
N ILE A 100 -11.45 13.38 1.05
CA ILE A 100 -11.13 14.27 2.17
C ILE A 100 -12.14 14.07 3.29
N VAL A 101 -11.61 14.04 4.52
CA VAL A 101 -12.39 14.06 5.76
C VAL A 101 -11.99 15.28 6.57
N ILE A 102 -12.99 16.03 7.05
CA ILE A 102 -12.81 17.14 8.00
C ILE A 102 -13.48 16.77 9.31
N LEU A 103 -12.73 16.83 10.41
CA LEU A 103 -13.18 16.50 11.76
C LEU A 103 -13.06 17.76 12.63
N GLU A 104 -14.18 18.32 13.08
CA GLU A 104 -14.18 19.52 13.94
C GLU A 104 -13.98 19.17 15.43
N TYR A 105 -14.34 17.96 15.83
CA TYR A 105 -14.37 17.54 17.26
C TYR A 105 -13.31 16.49 17.61
N VAL A 106 -12.60 15.94 16.65
CA VAL A 106 -11.53 14.96 16.86
C VAL A 106 -10.19 15.62 16.51
N TYR A 107 -9.47 16.04 17.54
CA TYR A 107 -8.27 16.88 17.40
C TYR A 107 -7.05 16.32 18.15
N ASP A 108 -7.27 15.57 19.23
CA ASP A 108 -6.21 14.93 19.98
C ASP A 108 -5.57 13.80 19.17
N TYR A 109 -4.25 13.65 19.32
CA TYR A 109 -3.50 12.64 18.59
C TYR A 109 -4.03 11.22 18.80
N ASN A 110 -4.37 10.87 20.04
CA ASN A 110 -4.83 9.51 20.36
C ASN A 110 -6.24 9.25 19.82
N ASP A 111 -7.11 10.25 19.85
CA ASP A 111 -8.47 10.14 19.30
C ASP A 111 -8.44 10.01 17.79
N ILE A 112 -7.60 10.80 17.10
CA ILE A 112 -7.34 10.67 15.68
C ILE A 112 -6.80 9.28 15.36
N TRP A 113 -5.78 8.83 16.13
CA TRP A 113 -5.17 7.52 15.92
C TRP A 113 -6.20 6.39 16.07
N LYS A 114 -7.03 6.43 17.12
CA LYS A 114 -8.07 5.43 17.36
C LYS A 114 -9.09 5.39 16.22
N LEU A 115 -9.61 6.55 15.81
CA LEU A 115 -10.60 6.66 14.74
C LEU A 115 -10.08 6.07 13.42
N PHE A 116 -8.88 6.47 13.00
CA PHE A 116 -8.30 6.00 11.73
C PHE A 116 -7.81 4.56 11.79
N HIS A 117 -7.40 4.06 12.96
CA HIS A 117 -7.10 2.65 13.17
C HIS A 117 -8.35 1.77 13.00
N GLU A 118 -9.46 2.19 13.58
CA GLU A 118 -10.74 1.51 13.43
C GLU A 118 -11.25 1.59 11.99
N LEU A 119 -11.22 2.78 11.37
CA LEU A 119 -11.61 2.96 9.97
C LEU A 119 -10.79 2.07 9.02
N ASN A 120 -9.46 2.06 9.18
CA ASN A 120 -8.59 1.21 8.36
C ASN A 120 -8.91 -0.29 8.51
N SER A 121 -9.31 -0.71 9.71
CA SER A 121 -9.73 -2.09 9.97
C SER A 121 -11.09 -2.42 9.32
N GLU A 122 -12.03 -1.49 9.36
CA GLU A 122 -13.36 -1.66 8.74
C GLU A 122 -13.29 -1.68 7.21
N VAL A 123 -12.47 -0.82 6.59
CA VAL A 123 -12.26 -0.80 5.14
C VAL A 123 -11.76 -2.14 4.61
N GLN A 124 -10.85 -2.80 5.35
CA GLN A 124 -10.33 -4.12 4.97
C GLN A 124 -11.39 -5.24 5.06
N LEU A 125 -12.53 -4.99 5.71
CA LEU A 125 -13.64 -5.94 5.81
C LEU A 125 -14.71 -5.72 4.74
N ILE A 126 -14.58 -4.69 3.91
CA ILE A 126 -15.53 -4.42 2.81
C ILE A 126 -15.55 -5.64 1.87
N LYS A 127 -16.73 -6.16 1.66
CA LYS A 127 -16.99 -7.23 0.70
C LYS A 127 -17.76 -6.67 -0.48
N LEU A 128 -17.25 -6.90 -1.67
CA LEU A 128 -17.95 -6.53 -2.90
C LEU A 128 -18.65 -7.77 -3.46
N PRO A 129 -19.97 -7.72 -3.72
CA PRO A 129 -20.69 -8.81 -4.35
C PRO A 129 -19.99 -9.19 -5.68
N ASP A 130 -19.87 -10.50 -5.92
CA ASP A 130 -19.23 -11.08 -7.10
C ASP A 130 -17.72 -10.84 -7.26
N LEU A 131 -17.07 -10.21 -6.25
CA LEU A 131 -15.64 -9.87 -6.26
C LEU A 131 -14.94 -10.35 -4.97
N ASP A 132 -15.18 -11.59 -4.56
CA ASP A 132 -14.68 -12.16 -3.28
C ASP A 132 -13.16 -12.09 -3.11
N LYS A 133 -12.42 -11.90 -4.19
CA LYS A 133 -10.96 -11.79 -4.18
C LYS A 133 -10.45 -10.35 -4.12
N LEU A 134 -11.33 -9.36 -4.19
CA LEU A 134 -10.96 -7.96 -4.16
C LEU A 134 -10.96 -7.45 -2.72
N PHE A 135 -9.81 -6.96 -2.29
CA PHE A 135 -9.63 -6.29 -1.00
C PHE A 135 -9.35 -4.81 -1.26
N ILE A 136 -10.10 -3.95 -0.59
CA ILE A 136 -9.86 -2.51 -0.59
C ILE A 136 -8.97 -2.18 0.59
N THR A 137 -7.90 -1.44 0.33
CA THR A 137 -7.08 -0.79 1.36
C THR A 137 -6.95 0.69 1.07
N MET A 138 -6.62 1.47 2.08
CA MET A 138 -6.44 2.91 1.94
C MET A 138 -5.16 3.37 2.60
N THR A 139 -4.57 4.42 2.06
CA THR A 139 -3.51 5.18 2.71
C THR A 139 -4.03 6.58 3.05
N THR A 140 -3.74 7.06 4.26
CA THR A 140 -4.27 8.33 4.74
C THR A 140 -3.14 9.22 5.28
N GLY A 141 -3.14 10.49 4.85
CA GLY A 141 -2.33 11.55 5.43
C GLY A 141 -3.20 12.54 6.21
N ILE A 142 -2.78 12.88 7.43
CA ILE A 142 -3.59 13.64 8.40
C ILE A 142 -2.82 14.86 8.87
N SER A 143 -3.45 16.03 8.85
CA SER A 143 -2.96 17.29 9.38
C SER A 143 -3.98 17.98 10.29
N ARG A 144 -3.56 18.92 11.13
CA ARG A 144 -4.39 19.61 12.12
C ARG A 144 -4.23 21.13 12.00
N PHE A 145 -5.31 21.83 11.81
CA PHE A 145 -5.31 23.29 11.85
C PHE A 145 -5.55 23.81 13.27
N PRO A 146 -4.77 24.77 13.81
CA PRO A 146 -3.67 25.49 13.17
C PRO A 146 -2.27 24.93 13.48
N ILE A 147 -2.13 23.73 14.05
CA ILE A 147 -0.83 23.18 14.50
C ILE A 147 0.11 22.90 13.32
N ASP A 148 -0.43 22.28 12.26
CA ASP A 148 0.36 21.75 11.17
C ASP A 148 0.37 22.67 9.93
N GLY A 149 -0.40 23.77 9.96
CA GLY A 149 -0.46 24.80 8.92
C GLY A 149 -1.32 25.99 9.33
N SER A 150 -1.11 27.14 8.68
CA SER A 150 -1.78 28.42 8.98
C SER A 150 -2.89 28.79 8.00
N ASP A 151 -2.94 28.15 6.85
CA ASP A 151 -3.88 28.42 5.74
C ASP A 151 -4.26 27.09 5.04
N SER A 152 -5.17 27.18 4.06
CA SER A 152 -5.66 26.00 3.36
C SER A 152 -4.58 25.29 2.55
N GLU A 153 -3.64 26.02 1.96
CA GLU A 153 -2.58 25.45 1.15
C GLU A 153 -1.60 24.65 2.02
N SER A 154 -1.14 25.23 3.13
CA SER A 154 -0.22 24.57 4.06
C SER A 154 -0.84 23.35 4.76
N ILE A 155 -2.13 23.38 5.09
CA ILE A 155 -2.82 22.23 5.70
C ILE A 155 -2.96 21.08 4.69
N ILE A 156 -3.29 21.38 3.44
CA ILE A 156 -3.33 20.37 2.37
C ILE A 156 -1.93 19.81 2.14
N GLU A 157 -0.91 20.67 1.99
CA GLU A 157 0.48 20.25 1.76
C GLU A 157 0.98 19.31 2.88
N THR A 158 0.71 19.64 4.13
CA THR A 158 1.16 18.80 5.27
C THR A 158 0.42 17.47 5.31
N ALA A 159 -0.87 17.43 4.98
CA ALA A 159 -1.61 16.18 4.82
C ALA A 159 -1.08 15.34 3.64
N GLU A 160 -0.77 15.98 2.49
CA GLU A 160 -0.16 15.31 1.33
C GLU A 160 1.22 14.74 1.66
N LYS A 161 2.08 15.47 2.42
CA LYS A 161 3.38 14.95 2.89
C LYS A 161 3.20 13.70 3.75
N ALA A 162 2.23 13.72 4.65
CA ALA A 162 1.90 12.56 5.48
C ALA A 162 1.37 11.39 4.63
N LEU A 163 0.48 11.65 3.66
CA LEU A 163 -0.03 10.67 2.71
C LEU A 163 1.11 10.04 1.88
N TYR A 164 1.97 10.89 1.33
CA TYR A 164 3.16 10.44 0.59
C TYR A 164 4.04 9.53 1.45
N ARG A 165 4.27 9.90 2.72
CA ARG A 165 5.00 9.04 3.66
C ARG A 165 4.33 7.70 3.88
N GLY A 166 3.00 7.67 3.97
CA GLY A 166 2.22 6.43 4.07
C GLY A 166 2.38 5.54 2.83
N LYS A 167 2.28 6.14 1.64
CA LYS A 167 2.50 5.43 0.36
C LYS A 167 3.91 4.85 0.28
N MET A 168 4.93 5.59 0.71
CA MET A 168 6.32 5.14 0.77
C MET A 168 6.54 4.02 1.80
N LYS A 169 5.79 3.99 2.89
CA LYS A 169 5.85 2.92 3.90
C LYS A 169 5.15 1.61 3.50
N GLY A 170 4.63 1.55 2.29
CA GLY A 170 4.00 0.33 1.78
C GLY A 170 2.48 0.37 1.77
N ARG A 171 1.89 1.56 1.88
CA ARG A 171 0.43 1.76 1.82
C ARG A 171 -0.32 1.11 3.00
N ASN A 172 -1.66 1.03 2.91
CA ASN A 172 -2.54 0.42 3.91
C ASN A 172 -2.26 0.91 5.34
N CYS A 173 -2.06 2.20 5.51
CA CYS A 173 -1.74 2.84 6.77
C CYS A 173 -2.24 4.29 6.80
N PHE A 174 -2.23 4.88 7.98
CA PHE A 174 -2.42 6.31 8.13
C PHE A 174 -1.21 6.95 8.82
N ILE A 175 -0.90 8.17 8.45
CA ILE A 175 0.20 8.97 9.00
C ILE A 175 -0.38 10.30 9.49
N ILE A 176 -0.24 10.57 10.78
CA ILE A 176 -0.49 11.90 11.34
C ILE A 176 0.76 12.72 11.15
N TYR A 177 0.63 13.91 10.53
CA TYR A 177 1.76 14.79 10.31
C TYR A 177 2.43 15.18 11.63
N LEU A 178 3.75 15.12 11.65
CA LEU A 178 4.61 15.59 12.73
C LEU A 178 5.75 16.35 12.08
N LYS A 179 5.89 17.64 12.42
CA LYS A 179 6.87 18.55 11.80
C LYS A 179 8.28 17.95 11.81
N GLU A 180 8.71 17.44 12.96
CA GLU A 180 10.07 16.91 13.17
C GLU A 180 10.40 15.68 12.29
N LYS A 181 9.37 15.03 11.73
CA LYS A 181 9.53 13.80 10.94
C LYS A 181 9.20 13.97 9.46
N HIS A 182 8.41 14.99 9.13
CA HIS A 182 7.79 15.07 7.80
C HIS A 182 8.05 16.40 7.09
N GLU A 183 8.64 17.42 7.75
CA GLU A 183 8.88 18.76 7.17
C GLU A 183 9.76 18.68 5.90
N ASP A 184 10.84 17.90 5.95
CA ASP A 184 11.79 17.74 4.84
C ASP A 184 11.31 16.84 3.70
N ILE A 185 10.10 16.28 3.80
CA ILE A 185 9.54 15.46 2.73
C ILE A 185 9.22 16.37 1.54
N LYS A 186 9.93 16.16 0.45
CA LYS A 186 9.60 16.74 -0.84
C LYS A 186 8.61 15.82 -1.54
N ILE A 187 7.39 16.33 -1.72
CA ILE A 187 6.44 15.68 -2.61
C ILE A 187 6.95 15.96 -4.02
N GLU A 188 7.54 14.98 -4.63
CA GLU A 188 7.72 15.04 -6.07
C GLU A 188 6.31 15.04 -6.67
N LYS A 189 5.87 16.21 -7.17
CA LYS A 189 4.58 16.33 -7.88
C LYS A 189 4.66 15.42 -9.08
N THR A 190 4.08 14.25 -8.92
CA THR A 190 4.12 13.19 -9.89
C THR A 190 3.16 13.46 -11.06
N GLY A 191 3.65 14.26 -12.03
CA GLY A 191 3.43 13.88 -13.41
C GLY A 191 4.39 12.76 -13.85
N ASP A 192 5.60 12.58 -13.18
CA ASP A 192 6.68 11.78 -13.74
C ASP A 192 7.60 11.05 -12.74
N SER A 193 7.29 10.94 -11.44
CA SER A 193 8.27 10.43 -10.46
C SER A 193 8.06 9.04 -9.89
N THR A 194 7.15 8.24 -10.38
CA THR A 194 7.42 6.82 -10.42
C THR A 194 8.47 6.64 -11.52
N LEU A 195 9.71 6.32 -11.15
CA LEU A 195 10.63 5.70 -12.09
C LEU A 195 9.79 4.77 -12.95
N SER A 196 9.65 5.04 -14.24
CA SER A 196 8.78 4.20 -15.08
C SER A 196 9.21 2.76 -14.84
N THR A 197 8.30 1.81 -14.91
CA THR A 197 8.66 0.38 -14.77
C THR A 197 9.89 0.06 -15.63
N MET A 198 10.00 0.68 -16.81
CA MET A 198 11.16 0.55 -17.71
C MET A 198 12.46 1.09 -17.11
N THR A 199 12.43 2.22 -16.41
CA THR A 199 13.63 2.76 -15.74
C THR A 199 14.05 1.87 -14.57
N MET A 200 13.10 1.32 -13.82
CA MET A 200 13.40 0.36 -12.75
C MET A 200 14.00 -0.94 -13.33
N LEU A 201 13.47 -1.44 -14.43
CA LEU A 201 14.01 -2.61 -15.13
C LEU A 201 15.43 -2.37 -15.66
N ALA A 202 15.70 -1.18 -16.20
CA ALA A 202 17.07 -0.80 -16.60
C ALA A 202 18.03 -0.83 -15.41
N GLN A 203 17.61 -0.32 -14.24
CA GLN A 203 18.42 -0.41 -13.01
C GLN A 203 18.65 -1.85 -12.56
N VAL A 204 17.67 -2.75 -12.69
CA VAL A 204 17.86 -4.18 -12.40
C VAL A 204 18.98 -4.76 -13.29
N PHE A 205 18.97 -4.45 -14.59
CA PHE A 205 20.03 -4.86 -15.51
C PHE A 205 21.40 -4.29 -15.11
N ASP A 206 21.47 -3.00 -14.80
CA ASP A 206 22.72 -2.34 -14.42
C ASP A 206 23.32 -2.98 -13.16
N TYR A 207 22.49 -3.25 -12.13
CA TYR A 207 22.96 -3.91 -10.92
C TYR A 207 23.48 -5.33 -11.16
N LEU A 208 22.79 -6.12 -12.00
CA LEU A 208 23.20 -7.51 -12.27
C LEU A 208 24.46 -7.59 -13.14
N ASN A 209 24.79 -6.54 -13.90
CA ASN A 209 25.95 -6.46 -14.79
C ASN A 209 27.11 -5.62 -14.24
N GLN A 210 27.14 -5.28 -12.96
CA GLN A 210 28.28 -4.60 -12.33
C GLN A 210 29.54 -5.50 -12.31
N ASP A 211 30.72 -4.86 -12.22
CA ASP A 211 32.03 -5.56 -12.17
C ASP A 211 32.30 -6.29 -10.85
N ASN A 212 31.26 -6.69 -10.12
CA ASN A 212 31.35 -7.47 -8.89
C ASN A 212 30.98 -8.94 -9.15
N THR A 213 31.18 -9.78 -8.14
CA THR A 213 30.64 -11.15 -8.17
C THR A 213 29.10 -11.13 -8.17
N LEU A 214 28.49 -12.15 -8.80
CA LEU A 214 27.04 -12.18 -8.98
C LEU A 214 26.27 -12.15 -7.64
N ASP A 215 26.77 -12.82 -6.60
CA ASP A 215 26.20 -12.81 -5.27
C ASP A 215 26.13 -11.39 -4.66
N LYS A 216 27.22 -10.61 -4.80
CA LYS A 216 27.27 -9.20 -4.37
C LYS A 216 26.31 -8.32 -5.19
N ASN A 217 26.25 -8.52 -6.49
CA ASN A 217 25.34 -7.79 -7.36
C ASN A 217 23.88 -8.07 -6.99
N VAL A 218 23.54 -9.33 -6.77
CA VAL A 218 22.21 -9.76 -6.31
C VAL A 218 21.89 -9.16 -4.93
N TYR A 219 22.82 -9.23 -3.97
CA TYR A 219 22.62 -8.63 -2.65
C TYR A 219 22.34 -7.12 -2.75
N ASN A 220 23.16 -6.39 -3.51
CA ASN A 220 22.99 -4.93 -3.67
C ASN A 220 21.67 -4.59 -4.36
N LEU A 221 21.28 -5.32 -5.40
CA LEU A 221 20.00 -5.18 -6.08
C LEU A 221 18.83 -5.38 -5.09
N PHE A 222 18.83 -6.49 -4.34
CA PHE A 222 17.75 -6.80 -3.42
C PHE A 222 17.67 -5.80 -2.26
N LYS A 223 18.82 -5.32 -1.78
CA LYS A 223 18.87 -4.23 -0.81
C LYS A 223 18.25 -2.94 -1.37
N ARG A 224 18.54 -2.61 -2.63
CA ARG A 224 17.96 -1.45 -3.33
C ARG A 224 16.46 -1.59 -3.52
N LEU A 225 15.97 -2.75 -3.99
CA LEU A 225 14.55 -3.03 -4.17
C LEU A 225 13.80 -2.96 -2.83
N SER A 226 14.35 -3.54 -1.76
CA SER A 226 13.78 -3.47 -0.42
C SER A 226 13.62 -2.03 0.06
N SER A 227 14.64 -1.19 -0.14
CA SER A 227 14.59 0.23 0.25
C SER A 227 13.64 1.04 -0.64
N TYR A 228 13.61 0.80 -1.94
CA TYR A 228 12.77 1.55 -2.88
C TYR A 228 11.28 1.27 -2.66
N PHE A 229 10.90 0.00 -2.57
CA PHE A 229 9.51 -0.41 -2.36
C PHE A 229 9.11 -0.48 -0.88
N MET A 230 10.04 -0.21 0.03
CA MET A 230 9.84 -0.26 1.49
C MET A 230 9.29 -1.62 1.96
N PHE A 231 9.88 -2.71 1.46
CA PHE A 231 9.53 -4.05 1.91
C PHE A 231 10.04 -4.30 3.34
N ASP A 232 9.22 -4.90 4.19
CA ASP A 232 9.67 -5.29 5.54
C ASP A 232 10.74 -6.39 5.48
N HIS A 233 10.59 -7.30 4.53
CA HIS A 233 11.53 -8.37 4.29
C HIS A 233 11.53 -8.77 2.81
N ILE A 234 12.71 -9.01 2.24
CA ILE A 234 12.89 -9.64 0.93
C ILE A 234 13.90 -10.76 1.04
N SER A 235 13.62 -11.89 0.41
CA SER A 235 14.48 -13.07 0.48
C SER A 235 14.54 -13.84 -0.83
N ILE A 236 15.61 -14.60 -0.98
CA ILE A 236 15.75 -15.66 -1.98
C ILE A 236 15.83 -16.99 -1.25
N GLN A 237 15.07 -17.96 -1.70
CA GLN A 237 15.07 -19.32 -1.16
C GLN A 237 15.33 -20.31 -2.29
N SER A 238 16.27 -21.22 -2.07
CA SER A 238 16.38 -22.45 -2.86
C SER A 238 15.30 -23.45 -2.42
N ASP A 239 15.29 -24.64 -2.98
CA ASP A 239 14.35 -25.70 -2.54
C ASP A 239 14.70 -26.29 -1.16
N THR A 240 15.87 -25.96 -0.63
CA THR A 240 16.39 -26.50 0.63
C THR A 240 16.69 -25.43 1.67
N ASN A 241 17.07 -24.22 1.25
CA ASN A 241 17.62 -23.20 2.13
C ASN A 241 17.07 -21.79 1.88
N LEU A 242 17.15 -20.97 2.92
CA LEU A 242 17.05 -19.51 2.82
C LEU A 242 18.45 -18.97 2.50
N VAL A 243 18.71 -18.62 1.23
CA VAL A 243 20.07 -18.26 0.76
C VAL A 243 20.39 -16.77 0.88
N LEU A 244 19.35 -15.92 0.79
CA LEU A 244 19.47 -14.48 0.99
C LEU A 244 18.28 -13.97 1.81
N SER A 245 18.56 -13.13 2.80
CA SER A 245 17.53 -12.51 3.65
C SER A 245 17.92 -11.08 3.98
N ILE A 246 17.07 -10.11 3.63
CA ILE A 246 17.26 -8.69 3.91
C ILE A 246 16.03 -8.20 4.65
N VAL A 247 16.22 -7.72 5.88
CA VAL A 247 15.18 -7.15 6.74
C VAL A 247 15.34 -5.65 6.78
N HIS A 248 14.27 -4.92 6.50
CA HIS A 248 14.27 -3.46 6.50
C HIS A 248 13.58 -2.86 7.74
N SER A 249 12.65 -3.57 8.37
CA SER A 249 11.89 -3.06 9.51
C SER A 249 12.56 -3.39 10.84
N LEU A 250 12.81 -2.34 11.65
CA LEU A 250 13.30 -2.48 13.02
C LEU A 250 12.25 -3.06 13.99
N SER A 251 10.99 -3.16 13.58
CA SER A 251 9.91 -3.71 14.40
C SER A 251 9.89 -5.24 14.45
N ILE A 252 10.68 -5.91 13.61
CA ILE A 252 10.71 -7.36 13.50
C ILE A 252 12.06 -7.87 14.05
N GLN A 253 12.10 -8.08 15.35
CA GLN A 253 13.26 -8.71 16.03
C GLN A 253 13.29 -10.23 15.89
N LYS A 254 12.76 -10.82 14.81
CA LYS A 254 12.78 -12.29 14.64
C LYS A 254 13.49 -12.68 13.36
N GLU A 255 14.24 -13.75 13.46
CA GLU A 255 14.81 -14.44 12.31
C GLU A 255 13.69 -14.94 11.41
N TYR A 256 13.68 -14.47 10.18
CA TYR A 256 12.87 -15.06 9.12
C TYR A 256 13.38 -16.46 8.82
N LYS A 257 12.46 -17.41 8.78
CA LYS A 257 12.80 -18.82 8.57
C LYS A 257 12.40 -19.27 7.17
N TYR A 258 13.12 -20.24 6.70
CA TYR A 258 12.79 -20.97 5.50
C TYR A 258 11.33 -21.51 5.59
N ILE A 259 10.59 -21.37 4.51
CA ILE A 259 9.29 -22.01 4.30
C ILE A 259 9.43 -22.83 3.02
N ASP A 260 9.05 -24.11 3.08
CA ASP A 260 9.18 -25.03 1.94
C ASP A 260 8.58 -24.42 0.66
N THR A 261 9.41 -24.27 -0.37
CA THR A 261 9.03 -23.66 -1.64
C THR A 261 7.88 -24.37 -2.32
N LYS A 262 7.70 -25.68 -2.06
CA LYS A 262 6.58 -26.47 -2.56
C LYS A 262 5.24 -25.98 -2.06
N GLU A 263 5.17 -25.43 -0.84
CA GLU A 263 3.94 -24.86 -0.29
C GLU A 263 3.50 -23.62 -1.05
N TYR A 264 4.47 -22.83 -1.53
CA TYR A 264 4.18 -21.67 -2.37
C TYR A 264 3.80 -22.07 -3.80
N ARG A 265 4.58 -22.98 -4.43
CA ARG A 265 4.37 -23.37 -5.84
C ARG A 265 3.01 -23.99 -6.10
N LYS A 266 2.43 -24.74 -5.16
CA LYS A 266 1.07 -25.29 -5.27
C LYS A 266 -0.01 -24.24 -5.49
N ASN A 267 0.26 -23.00 -5.09
CA ASN A 267 -0.68 -21.89 -5.09
C ASN A 267 -0.32 -20.79 -6.09
N MET A 268 0.77 -20.95 -6.84
CA MET A 268 1.18 -20.00 -7.88
C MET A 268 0.27 -20.11 -9.10
N ASN A 269 0.08 -19.00 -9.77
CA ASN A 269 -0.56 -18.95 -11.08
C ASN A 269 0.38 -19.53 -12.18
N ASP A 270 -0.12 -19.61 -13.41
CA ASP A 270 0.64 -20.11 -14.57
C ASP A 270 1.93 -19.35 -14.85
N TYR A 271 2.01 -18.11 -14.40
CA TYR A 271 3.22 -17.26 -14.51
C TYR A 271 4.23 -17.52 -13.39
N GLY A 272 3.93 -18.40 -12.43
CA GLY A 272 4.80 -18.66 -11.28
C GLY A 272 4.81 -17.53 -10.26
N ILE A 273 3.67 -16.89 -10.05
CA ILE A 273 3.48 -15.79 -9.12
C ILE A 273 2.38 -16.15 -8.13
N LEU A 274 2.61 -15.87 -6.86
CA LEU A 274 1.61 -16.01 -5.80
C LEU A 274 1.44 -14.68 -5.07
N PHE A 275 0.19 -14.21 -4.99
CA PHE A 275 -0.22 -13.05 -4.25
C PHE A 275 -0.93 -13.47 -2.97
N ILE A 276 -0.41 -13.07 -1.83
CA ILE A 276 -1.05 -13.21 -0.53
C ILE A 276 -1.24 -11.80 0.02
N ASN A 277 -2.37 -11.17 -0.29
CA ASN A 277 -2.68 -9.82 0.15
C ASN A 277 -2.99 -9.75 1.65
N ASN A 278 -3.57 -10.85 2.18
CA ASN A 278 -3.81 -11.04 3.60
C ASN A 278 -3.75 -12.55 3.91
N ILE A 279 -2.94 -12.96 4.86
CA ILE A 279 -2.79 -14.39 5.22
C ILE A 279 -4.10 -15.05 5.66
N ARG A 280 -5.09 -14.28 6.13
CA ARG A 280 -6.40 -14.81 6.51
C ARG A 280 -7.10 -15.52 5.34
N THR A 281 -6.81 -15.13 4.09
CA THR A 281 -7.37 -15.78 2.90
C THR A 281 -6.89 -17.21 2.75
N LEU A 282 -5.73 -17.57 3.29
CA LEU A 282 -5.19 -18.92 3.28
C LEU A 282 -6.02 -19.90 4.13
N LEU A 283 -6.77 -19.40 5.11
CA LEU A 283 -7.68 -20.21 5.92
C LEU A 283 -8.94 -20.63 5.16
N GLN A 284 -9.31 -19.88 4.12
CA GLN A 284 -10.45 -20.19 3.25
C GLN A 284 -10.08 -21.21 2.16
N THR A 285 -8.80 -21.38 1.92
CA THR A 285 -8.22 -22.37 1.04
C THR A 285 -7.51 -23.40 1.90
N SER A 286 -7.36 -24.63 1.49
CA SER A 286 -6.77 -25.74 2.28
C SER A 286 -5.28 -25.50 2.71
N ASN A 287 -4.82 -24.25 2.79
CA ASN A 287 -3.44 -23.85 3.03
C ASN A 287 -3.13 -23.49 4.50
N VAL A 288 -3.76 -24.20 5.44
CA VAL A 288 -3.63 -23.95 6.89
C VAL A 288 -2.16 -24.00 7.36
N LEU A 289 -1.34 -24.88 6.78
CA LEU A 289 0.07 -25.00 7.16
C LEU A 289 0.87 -23.77 6.75
N LEU A 290 0.67 -23.26 5.54
CA LEU A 290 1.31 -22.04 5.06
C LEU A 290 0.89 -20.83 5.91
N HIS A 291 -0.43 -20.70 6.19
CA HIS A 291 -0.95 -19.69 7.10
C HIS A 291 -0.23 -19.72 8.45
N LYS A 292 -0.14 -20.88 9.09
CA LYS A 292 0.52 -21.00 10.39
C LYS A 292 1.98 -20.55 10.35
N ARG A 293 2.74 -21.01 9.34
CA ARG A 293 4.17 -20.66 9.19
C ARG A 293 4.39 -19.18 8.95
N MET A 294 3.52 -18.52 8.19
CA MET A 294 3.58 -17.08 7.98
C MET A 294 3.18 -16.31 9.25
N TYR A 295 2.11 -16.74 9.91
CA TYR A 295 1.63 -16.12 11.15
C TYR A 295 2.69 -16.18 12.27
N ASP A 296 3.36 -17.31 12.44
CA ASP A 296 4.44 -17.50 13.43
C ASP A 296 5.62 -16.54 13.18
N GLN A 297 5.82 -16.12 11.94
CA GLN A 297 6.84 -15.14 11.53
C GLN A 297 6.28 -13.69 11.47
N LYS A 298 5.03 -13.45 11.88
CA LYS A 298 4.32 -12.16 11.81
C LYS A 298 4.18 -11.61 10.39
N ILE A 299 4.18 -12.46 9.38
CA ILE A 299 3.95 -12.08 7.99
C ILE A 299 2.45 -12.04 7.75
N LEU A 300 1.92 -10.90 7.31
CA LEU A 300 0.49 -10.73 7.04
C LEU A 300 0.16 -10.66 5.55
N SER A 301 1.13 -10.31 4.71
CA SER A 301 1.02 -10.40 3.25
C SER A 301 2.36 -10.79 2.63
N SER A 302 2.32 -11.40 1.45
CA SER A 302 3.53 -11.84 0.73
C SER A 302 3.30 -11.83 -0.78
N LEU A 303 4.34 -11.45 -1.51
CA LEU A 303 4.46 -11.64 -2.95
C LEU A 303 5.60 -12.62 -3.20
N VAL A 304 5.30 -13.72 -3.88
CA VAL A 304 6.26 -14.79 -4.14
C VAL A 304 6.36 -15.03 -5.64
N VAL A 305 7.58 -15.06 -6.15
CA VAL A 305 7.86 -15.24 -7.58
C VAL A 305 8.86 -16.37 -7.76
N ASP A 306 8.55 -17.29 -8.65
CA ASP A 306 9.42 -18.42 -9.00
C ASP A 306 10.63 -17.96 -9.85
N ILE A 307 11.84 -18.32 -9.42
CA ILE A 307 13.07 -18.10 -10.18
C ILE A 307 13.20 -19.24 -11.19
N LYS A 308 12.77 -19.04 -12.41
CA LYS A 308 12.78 -20.10 -13.42
C LYS A 308 13.38 -19.67 -14.75
N TYR A 309 13.95 -20.63 -15.44
CA TYR A 309 14.34 -20.54 -16.84
C TYR A 309 13.77 -21.74 -17.60
N ASN A 310 12.93 -21.48 -18.60
CA ASN A 310 12.05 -22.48 -19.22
C ASN A 310 11.25 -23.22 -18.12
N ASP A 311 11.26 -24.55 -18.11
CA ASP A 311 10.55 -25.40 -17.15
C ASP A 311 11.37 -25.70 -15.89
N LYS A 312 12.63 -25.27 -15.82
CA LYS A 312 13.50 -25.48 -14.64
C LYS A 312 13.33 -24.35 -13.64
N SER A 313 12.93 -24.69 -12.42
CA SER A 313 12.94 -23.76 -11.28
C SER A 313 14.25 -23.89 -10.50
N TYR A 314 14.76 -22.77 -10.03
CA TYR A 314 15.96 -22.64 -9.21
C TYR A 314 15.66 -22.28 -7.76
N GLY A 315 14.44 -21.82 -7.49
CA GLY A 315 14.01 -21.33 -6.18
C GLY A 315 12.95 -20.24 -6.33
N ILE A 316 12.78 -19.45 -5.27
CA ILE A 316 11.80 -18.36 -5.25
C ILE A 316 12.41 -17.04 -4.73
N VAL A 317 11.90 -15.91 -5.23
CA VAL A 317 11.98 -14.60 -4.57
C VAL A 317 10.73 -14.46 -3.72
N ARG A 318 10.89 -14.10 -2.46
CA ARG A 318 9.79 -13.84 -1.54
C ARG A 318 9.92 -12.46 -0.92
N VAL A 319 8.87 -11.68 -0.98
CA VAL A 319 8.71 -10.40 -0.31
C VAL A 319 7.61 -10.53 0.73
N ASP A 320 7.87 -10.11 1.94
CA ASP A 320 6.96 -10.21 3.08
C ASP A 320 6.70 -8.85 3.71
N MET A 321 5.46 -8.67 4.17
CA MET A 321 5.02 -7.49 4.90
C MET A 321 4.32 -7.89 6.20
N CYS A 322 4.49 -7.08 7.23
CA CYS A 322 3.83 -7.24 8.52
C CYS A 322 2.41 -6.65 8.55
N ASN A 323 1.97 -6.10 7.43
CA ASN A 323 0.63 -5.57 7.23
C ASN A 323 -0.02 -6.26 6.02
N PRO A 324 -1.35 -6.38 5.96
CA PRO A 324 -2.03 -6.70 4.72
C PRO A 324 -1.69 -5.66 3.65
N ARG A 325 -1.45 -6.11 2.42
CA ARG A 325 -1.02 -5.24 1.32
C ARG A 325 -1.57 -5.71 -0.02
N THR A 326 -1.92 -4.75 -0.88
CA THR A 326 -2.16 -4.99 -2.30
C THR A 326 -0.88 -4.64 -3.07
N TRP A 327 -0.45 -5.53 -3.95
CA TRP A 327 0.79 -5.39 -4.72
C TRP A 327 0.56 -4.56 -5.98
N SER A 328 1.36 -3.53 -6.20
CA SER A 328 1.30 -2.70 -7.42
C SER A 328 1.85 -3.45 -8.63
N SER A 329 1.39 -3.10 -9.83
CA SER A 329 1.94 -3.65 -11.08
C SER A 329 3.46 -3.46 -11.16
N GLN A 330 3.98 -2.30 -10.74
CA GLN A 330 5.41 -2.02 -10.74
C GLN A 330 6.21 -2.98 -9.85
N GLU A 331 5.70 -3.28 -8.64
CA GLU A 331 6.34 -4.26 -7.74
C GLU A 331 6.35 -5.65 -8.36
N VAL A 332 5.21 -6.07 -8.89
CA VAL A 332 5.04 -7.38 -9.53
C VAL A 332 5.95 -7.52 -10.74
N ASP A 333 5.93 -6.54 -11.65
CA ASP A 333 6.72 -6.56 -12.88
C ASP A 333 8.22 -6.54 -12.58
N THR A 334 8.65 -5.69 -11.63
CA THR A 334 10.06 -5.59 -11.24
C THR A 334 10.55 -6.89 -10.62
N LEU A 335 9.81 -7.47 -9.67
CA LEU A 335 10.22 -8.72 -9.01
C LEU A 335 10.16 -9.90 -9.97
N THR A 336 9.15 -9.96 -10.84
CA THR A 336 9.03 -11.02 -11.85
C THR A 336 10.18 -10.97 -12.83
N THR A 337 10.51 -9.79 -13.36
CA THR A 337 11.64 -9.62 -14.28
C THR A 337 12.97 -9.95 -13.59
N THR A 338 13.15 -9.49 -12.33
CA THR A 338 14.36 -9.83 -11.55
C THR A 338 14.50 -11.34 -11.39
N ALA A 339 13.42 -12.04 -11.00
CA ALA A 339 13.43 -13.49 -10.84
C ALA A 339 13.73 -14.22 -12.16
N ARG A 340 13.17 -13.75 -13.29
CA ARG A 340 13.46 -14.32 -14.61
C ARG A 340 14.91 -14.13 -15.02
N LEU A 341 15.45 -12.93 -14.84
CA LEU A 341 16.86 -12.63 -15.14
C LEU A 341 17.81 -13.48 -14.30
N LEU A 342 17.52 -13.65 -13.01
CA LEU A 342 18.28 -14.56 -12.15
C LEU A 342 18.24 -16.01 -12.67
N GLY A 343 17.08 -16.49 -13.10
CA GLY A 343 16.95 -17.82 -13.69
C GLY A 343 17.82 -17.99 -14.95
N VAL A 344 17.83 -16.97 -15.83
CA VAL A 344 18.69 -16.95 -17.02
C VAL A 344 20.18 -16.99 -16.65
N LEU A 345 20.60 -16.16 -15.69
CA LEU A 345 22.00 -16.09 -15.24
C LEU A 345 22.46 -17.39 -14.60
N LEU A 346 21.65 -17.97 -13.70
CA LEU A 346 21.95 -19.26 -13.07
C LEU A 346 22.08 -20.40 -14.08
N ASN A 347 21.20 -20.42 -15.08
CA ASN A 347 21.29 -21.39 -16.16
C ASN A 347 22.55 -21.19 -17.02
N LYS A 348 22.86 -19.94 -17.41
CA LYS A 348 24.04 -19.60 -18.19
C LYS A 348 25.35 -19.96 -17.49
N LEU A 349 25.42 -19.74 -16.18
CA LEU A 349 26.58 -20.06 -15.35
C LEU A 349 26.63 -21.53 -14.90
N SER A 350 25.61 -22.32 -15.26
CA SER A 350 25.48 -23.73 -14.83
C SER A 350 25.59 -23.90 -13.31
N THR A 351 25.06 -22.95 -12.54
CA THR A 351 25.10 -22.93 -11.07
C THR A 351 23.70 -22.96 -10.47
N ASN A 352 23.59 -23.11 -9.18
CA ASN A 352 22.35 -23.02 -8.40
C ASN A 352 22.45 -21.92 -7.34
N LEU A 353 21.35 -21.67 -6.63
CA LEU A 353 21.30 -20.62 -5.60
C LEU A 353 22.16 -20.94 -4.38
N ASP A 354 22.19 -22.21 -3.96
CA ASP A 354 22.99 -22.62 -2.80
C ASP A 354 24.48 -22.40 -3.07
N ASP A 355 24.99 -22.82 -4.25
CA ASP A 355 26.38 -22.62 -4.62
C ASP A 355 26.76 -21.14 -4.80
N LEU A 356 25.81 -20.33 -5.32
CA LEU A 356 26.03 -18.89 -5.50
C LEU A 356 26.29 -18.14 -4.19
N PHE A 357 25.62 -18.54 -3.09
CA PHE A 357 25.70 -17.85 -1.80
C PHE A 357 26.51 -18.58 -0.72
N THR A 358 27.01 -19.80 -0.99
CA THR A 358 27.85 -20.56 -0.05
C THR A 358 29.32 -20.13 -0.05
N ASN A 359 29.81 -19.39 -1.04
CA ASN A 359 31.18 -18.89 -1.09
C ASN A 359 31.44 -17.70 -0.15
N LYS A 360 30.96 -17.78 1.10
CA LYS A 360 31.26 -16.83 2.19
C LYS A 360 32.14 -17.45 3.26
N GLU A 361 33.27 -18.03 2.84
CA GLU A 361 34.41 -18.27 3.74
C GLU A 361 35.68 -17.99 2.92
N GLU A 362 36.09 -16.69 2.92
CA GLU A 362 37.48 -16.26 2.97
C GLU A 362 37.54 -14.74 3.21
#